data_5b9d3cf65175af3d06772771f8303c56
#
_entry.id   5b9d3cf65175af3d06772771f8303c56
#
_cell.length_a   1.000
_cell.length_b   1.000
_cell.length_c   1.000
_cell.angle_alpha   90.00
_cell.angle_beta   90.00
_cell.angle_gamma   90.00
#
_symmetry.space_group_name_H-M   'P 1'
#
loop_
_entity.id
_entity.type
_entity.pdbx_description
1 polymer ?
#
loop_
_entity_poly.entity_id
_entity_poly.type
_entity_poly.pdbx_seq_one_letter_code
_entity_poly.pdbx_strand_id
1 'polypeptide(L)'
;MVAGRDGGHGLGTQRSRRTIRDDGRACGWVYQMRLRGGRVMGAEKDVYSRLRGSIVPMVTPFLEDGSFDEKSYRELIEWQIESGSHGISCAGTTGEPSSLTIEEREYLFEVTMDAVRGRVPVVLGTGSTNHAEALRLTKTAERLGADAALVIVPYYNRPSQEGLYRHFRAIADSVDIPIILYNIPGRTGVNLEPATMARLKRDCRNIIGVKESNKDFEQVTRVFQACGRDFLVYSGIELLCYPMLALGGAGHLSATANLMPREVARLYDLVQAGKWHEAIDLHFQLVDINEALFWETNPGPVKACLAMMGKIRPVVRPPLALPGEEMTAKLRGVLTSYGLI
;
A
#
# COMPACT_ATOMS: atom_id res chain seq x y z
N MET A 1 72.25 -39.75 0.05
CA MET A 1 72.91 -38.86 1.01
C MET A 1 71.86 -38.01 1.66
N VAL A 2 71.72 -38.21 2.96
CA VAL A 2 71.32 -37.25 4.03
C VAL A 2 69.90 -36.75 3.96
N ALA A 3 68.95 -37.28 4.73
CA ALA A 3 68.58 -37.02 6.16
C ALA A 3 68.18 -35.53 6.37
N GLY A 4 67.11 -35.18 6.99
CA GLY A 4 66.25 -35.68 8.01
C GLY A 4 65.26 -34.63 8.52
N ARG A 5 64.33 -35.18 9.33
CA ARG A 5 63.61 -34.63 10.49
C ARG A 5 62.50 -33.57 10.30
N ASP A 6 61.32 -33.97 10.51
CA ASP A 6 60.45 -33.95 11.76
C ASP A 6 59.95 -32.56 12.18
N GLY A 7 58.62 -32.50 12.34
CA GLY A 7 57.93 -31.46 13.07
C GLY A 7 56.43 -31.49 12.85
N GLY A 8 55.71 -32.46 13.48
CA GLY A 8 54.26 -32.49 13.48
C GLY A 8 53.63 -31.50 14.48
N HIS A 9 52.54 -30.89 14.14
CA HIS A 9 51.51 -30.46 15.08
C HIS A 9 50.14 -30.73 14.48
N GLY A 10 49.47 -31.73 14.98
CA GLY A 10 48.07 -32.00 14.73
C GLY A 10 47.20 -31.00 15.46
N LEU A 11 46.26 -30.42 14.75
CA LEU A 11 45.11 -29.77 15.34
C LEU A 11 43.87 -30.60 15.00
N GLY A 12 43.41 -31.31 16.01
CA GLY A 12 42.22 -32.13 15.98
C GLY A 12 40.98 -31.22 15.94
N THR A 13 40.19 -31.33 14.86
CA THR A 13 38.84 -30.76 14.82
C THR A 13 37.88 -31.70 15.49
N GLN A 14 37.54 -31.42 16.74
CA GLN A 14 36.36 -32.01 17.41
C GLN A 14 35.10 -31.53 16.78
N ARG A 15 34.44 -32.36 15.99
CA ARG A 15 33.03 -32.21 15.59
C ARG A 15 32.15 -32.51 16.83
N SER A 16 31.64 -31.51 17.51
CA SER A 16 30.56 -31.68 18.48
C SER A 16 29.26 -31.89 17.71
N ARG A 17 28.71 -33.07 17.74
CA ARG A 17 27.32 -33.36 17.36
C ARG A 17 26.43 -32.73 18.43
N ARG A 18 25.77 -31.62 18.16
CA ARG A 18 24.63 -31.17 18.96
C ARG A 18 23.36 -31.83 18.42
N THR A 19 22.80 -32.70 19.21
CA THR A 19 21.45 -33.24 19.07
C THR A 19 20.46 -32.09 19.20
N ILE A 20 19.64 -31.90 18.18
CA ILE A 20 18.48 -31.01 18.19
C ILE A 20 17.43 -31.68 19.06
N ARG A 21 17.10 -31.12 20.20
CA ARG A 21 15.90 -31.46 20.94
C ARG A 21 14.73 -30.65 20.35
N ASP A 22 13.72 -31.36 19.93
CA ASP A 22 12.45 -30.88 19.41
C ASP A 22 11.57 -30.50 20.63
N ASP A 23 11.63 -29.23 21.05
CA ASP A 23 10.69 -28.66 22.01
C ASP A 23 10.07 -27.44 21.34
N GLY A 24 8.85 -27.65 20.82
CA GLY A 24 8.02 -26.72 20.06
C GLY A 24 7.80 -25.35 20.73
N ARG A 25 8.83 -24.51 20.77
CA ARG A 25 8.73 -23.10 21.12
C ARG A 25 8.99 -22.25 19.90
N ALA A 26 7.95 -21.55 19.49
CA ALA A 26 8.00 -20.52 18.46
C ALA A 26 9.16 -19.56 18.72
N CYS A 27 10.03 -19.38 17.72
CA CYS A 27 11.16 -18.46 17.77
C CYS A 27 10.63 -17.02 17.68
N GLY A 28 10.18 -16.48 18.82
CA GLY A 28 9.84 -15.07 18.96
C GLY A 28 11.12 -14.24 19.02
N TRP A 29 11.53 -13.66 17.92
CA TRP A 29 12.58 -12.66 17.92
C TRP A 29 12.04 -11.34 18.47
N VAL A 30 12.12 -11.17 19.80
CA VAL A 30 11.96 -9.87 20.43
C VAL A 30 13.29 -9.14 20.38
N TYR A 31 13.41 -8.18 19.46
CA TYR A 31 14.56 -7.28 19.42
C TYR A 31 14.36 -6.17 20.46
N GLN A 32 15.09 -6.25 21.60
CA GLN A 32 15.25 -5.12 22.50
C GLN A 32 16.26 -4.12 21.90
N MET A 33 15.76 -3.05 21.29
CA MET A 33 16.61 -1.87 20.98
C MET A 33 16.90 -1.09 22.27
N ARG A 34 18.15 -1.07 22.70
CA ARG A 34 18.68 -0.06 23.64
C ARG A 34 18.83 1.26 22.90
N LEU A 35 17.95 2.21 23.18
CA LEU A 35 18.04 3.58 22.65
C LEU A 35 18.78 4.45 23.67
N ARG A 36 19.82 5.16 23.21
CA ARG A 36 20.47 6.24 23.96
C ARG A 36 19.79 7.56 23.60
N GLY A 37 19.29 8.25 24.60
CA GLY A 37 19.17 9.72 24.66
C GLY A 37 17.93 10.38 24.10
N GLY A 38 17.00 10.82 24.97
CA GLY A 38 16.34 12.14 24.93
C GLY A 38 15.03 12.29 24.15
N ARG A 39 13.91 12.27 24.89
CA ARG A 39 12.62 12.99 24.64
C ARG A 39 12.20 13.26 23.19
N VAL A 40 11.20 12.61 22.76
CA VAL A 40 10.08 12.72 21.80
C VAL A 40 9.83 11.33 21.17
N MET A 41 9.46 10.33 21.93
CA MET A 41 9.30 8.93 21.43
C MET A 41 7.85 8.42 21.49
N GLY A 42 6.89 9.21 22.01
CA GLY A 42 5.51 8.75 22.15
C GLY A 42 4.69 8.91 20.86
N ALA A 43 4.75 10.08 20.23
CA ALA A 43 3.93 10.40 19.08
C ALA A 43 4.40 9.73 17.76
N GLU A 44 5.71 9.65 17.52
CA GLU A 44 6.25 8.99 16.31
C GLU A 44 5.96 7.49 16.26
N LYS A 45 6.03 6.77 17.40
CA LYS A 45 5.67 5.34 17.45
C LYS A 45 4.19 5.10 17.17
N ASP A 46 3.32 6.03 17.54
CA ASP A 46 1.87 5.90 17.34
C ASP A 46 1.49 6.00 15.86
N VAL A 47 2.04 6.94 15.11
CA VAL A 47 1.77 7.10 13.66
C VAL A 47 2.19 5.86 12.87
N TYR A 48 3.39 5.31 13.11
CA TYR A 48 3.85 4.11 12.42
C TYR A 48 3.02 2.87 12.74
N SER A 49 2.47 2.76 13.95
CA SER A 49 1.60 1.64 14.33
C SER A 49 0.21 1.76 13.70
N ARG A 50 -0.34 2.97 13.61
CA ARG A 50 -1.66 3.24 13.02
C ARG A 50 -1.69 3.04 11.52
N LEU A 51 -0.60 3.38 10.81
CA LEU A 51 -0.48 3.26 9.35
C LEU A 51 -0.11 1.83 8.92
N ARG A 52 -0.77 0.81 9.47
CA ARG A 52 -0.54 -0.60 9.11
C ARG A 52 -1.85 -1.30 8.78
N GLY A 53 -1.76 -2.33 7.93
CA GLY A 53 -2.91 -3.18 7.59
C GLY A 53 -3.50 -2.92 6.21
N SER A 54 -4.77 -3.23 6.05
CA SER A 54 -5.55 -3.00 4.83
C SER A 54 -6.04 -1.57 4.80
N ILE A 55 -5.41 -0.72 3.98
CA ILE A 55 -5.84 0.66 3.72
C ILE A 55 -6.55 0.67 2.38
N VAL A 56 -7.88 0.88 2.37
CA VAL A 56 -8.65 0.76 1.15
C VAL A 56 -8.49 1.99 0.25
N PRO A 57 -8.06 1.83 -1.02
CA PRO A 57 -8.04 2.91 -2.00
C PRO A 57 -9.46 3.09 -2.57
N MET A 58 -10.23 3.98 -1.93
CA MET A 58 -11.64 4.21 -2.25
C MET A 58 -11.86 4.59 -3.72
N VAL A 59 -12.93 4.07 -4.33
CA VAL A 59 -13.49 4.64 -5.55
C VAL A 59 -14.07 6.01 -5.26
N THR A 60 -14.18 6.87 -6.28
CA THR A 60 -14.97 8.12 -6.23
C THR A 60 -16.27 7.88 -7.00
N PRO A 61 -17.41 7.69 -6.32
CA PRO A 61 -18.71 7.56 -6.98
C PRO A 61 -19.12 8.84 -7.69
N PHE A 62 -19.78 8.71 -8.83
CA PHE A 62 -20.33 9.83 -9.58
C PHE A 62 -21.82 9.64 -9.86
N LEU A 63 -22.56 10.76 -9.95
CA LEU A 63 -23.91 10.80 -10.47
C LEU A 63 -23.90 10.66 -12.00
N GLU A 64 -25.06 10.53 -12.63
CA GLU A 64 -25.18 10.34 -14.07
C GLU A 64 -24.62 11.51 -14.88
N ASP A 65 -24.68 12.72 -14.34
CA ASP A 65 -24.10 13.92 -14.93
C ASP A 65 -22.59 14.05 -14.75
N GLY A 66 -21.96 13.06 -14.05
CA GLY A 66 -20.54 13.03 -13.74
C GLY A 66 -20.14 13.84 -12.52
N SER A 67 -21.06 14.48 -11.80
CA SER A 67 -20.76 15.14 -10.53
C SER A 67 -20.46 14.11 -9.40
N PHE A 68 -19.76 14.55 -8.36
CA PHE A 68 -19.41 13.68 -7.24
C PHE A 68 -20.64 13.27 -6.44
N ASP A 69 -20.85 11.95 -6.27
CA ASP A 69 -21.90 11.36 -5.43
C ASP A 69 -21.40 11.24 -3.99
N GLU A 70 -21.42 12.36 -3.27
CA GLU A 70 -20.97 12.43 -1.89
C GLU A 70 -21.72 11.48 -0.97
N LYS A 71 -23.04 11.30 -1.20
CA LYS A 71 -23.87 10.41 -0.37
C LYS A 71 -23.36 8.97 -0.44
N SER A 72 -23.25 8.42 -1.64
CA SER A 72 -22.75 7.05 -1.83
C SER A 72 -21.31 6.91 -1.34
N TYR A 73 -20.48 7.95 -1.46
CA TYR A 73 -19.11 7.95 -0.96
C TYR A 73 -19.03 7.83 0.55
N ARG A 74 -19.84 8.59 1.29
CA ARG A 74 -19.94 8.51 2.74
C ARG A 74 -20.46 7.15 3.21
N GLU A 75 -21.47 6.61 2.53
CA GLU A 75 -21.99 5.27 2.81
C GLU A 75 -20.93 4.18 2.58
N LEU A 76 -20.11 4.30 1.54
CA LEU A 76 -18.98 3.39 1.32
C LEU A 76 -17.93 3.50 2.44
N ILE A 77 -17.58 4.69 2.91
CA ILE A 77 -16.65 4.88 4.04
C ILE A 77 -17.17 4.20 5.30
N GLU A 78 -18.44 4.42 5.65
CA GLU A 78 -19.06 3.75 6.80
C GLU A 78 -18.97 2.23 6.67
N TRP A 79 -19.39 1.68 5.53
CA TRP A 79 -19.32 0.26 5.27
C TRP A 79 -17.90 -0.31 5.38
N GLN A 80 -16.89 0.40 4.90
CA GLN A 80 -15.48 0.00 5.01
C GLN A 80 -15.05 -0.09 6.48
N ILE A 81 -15.36 0.93 7.27
CA ILE A 81 -14.99 0.99 8.68
C ILE A 81 -15.71 -0.10 9.48
N GLU A 82 -17.02 -0.27 9.28
CA GLU A 82 -17.81 -1.31 9.94
C GLU A 82 -17.38 -2.74 9.56
N SER A 83 -16.85 -2.90 8.35
CA SER A 83 -16.30 -4.17 7.86
C SER A 83 -14.90 -4.48 8.37
N GLY A 84 -14.23 -3.55 9.07
CA GLY A 84 -12.93 -3.76 9.69
C GLY A 84 -11.73 -3.36 8.82
N SER A 85 -11.91 -2.52 7.80
CA SER A 85 -10.78 -1.91 7.09
C SER A 85 -9.91 -1.12 8.06
N HIS A 86 -8.59 -1.29 7.98
CA HIS A 86 -7.64 -0.67 8.91
C HIS A 86 -7.38 0.81 8.62
N GLY A 87 -7.68 1.27 7.41
CA GLY A 87 -7.52 2.66 7.01
C GLY A 87 -8.23 2.98 5.69
N ILE A 88 -8.38 4.26 5.43
CA ILE A 88 -9.02 4.81 4.23
C ILE A 88 -7.97 5.59 3.42
N SER A 89 -7.94 5.37 2.10
CA SER A 89 -7.17 6.21 1.19
C SER A 89 -8.09 6.74 0.09
N CYS A 90 -8.06 8.03 -0.21
CA CYS A 90 -8.81 8.60 -1.33
C CYS A 90 -7.89 9.23 -2.38
N ALA A 91 -8.43 9.52 -3.54
CA ALA A 91 -7.70 10.10 -4.68
C ALA A 91 -6.40 9.37 -5.05
N GLY A 92 -6.31 8.06 -4.74
CA GLY A 92 -5.38 7.14 -5.39
C GLY A 92 -5.89 6.76 -6.79
N THR A 93 -5.19 5.91 -7.52
CA THR A 93 -5.56 5.49 -8.89
C THR A 93 -7.01 5.03 -9.00
N THR A 94 -7.48 4.24 -8.03
CA THR A 94 -8.85 3.72 -7.95
C THR A 94 -9.91 4.82 -7.77
N GLY A 95 -9.53 5.95 -7.18
CA GLY A 95 -10.37 7.12 -6.99
C GLY A 95 -10.38 8.12 -8.17
N GLU A 96 -9.84 7.76 -9.32
CA GLU A 96 -9.87 8.56 -10.57
C GLU A 96 -9.26 9.98 -10.43
N PRO A 97 -8.12 10.19 -9.76
CA PRO A 97 -7.62 11.55 -9.50
C PRO A 97 -7.28 12.34 -10.75
N SER A 98 -7.00 11.65 -11.88
CA SER A 98 -6.71 12.29 -13.17
C SER A 98 -7.97 12.84 -13.87
N SER A 99 -9.16 12.43 -13.41
CA SER A 99 -10.46 12.89 -13.91
C SER A 99 -11.11 13.93 -12.99
N LEU A 100 -10.42 14.30 -11.89
CA LEU A 100 -10.87 15.31 -10.94
C LEU A 100 -10.04 16.58 -11.09
N THR A 101 -10.69 17.75 -10.97
CA THR A 101 -9.96 19.01 -10.83
C THR A 101 -9.24 19.05 -9.46
N ILE A 102 -8.34 20.00 -9.29
CA ILE A 102 -7.65 20.17 -8.01
C ILE A 102 -8.66 20.53 -6.89
N GLU A 103 -9.62 21.38 -7.19
CA GLU A 103 -10.68 21.79 -6.28
C GLU A 103 -11.58 20.61 -5.88
N GLU A 104 -11.95 19.74 -6.84
CA GLU A 104 -12.69 18.51 -6.54
C GLU A 104 -11.87 17.53 -5.67
N ARG A 105 -10.55 17.45 -5.88
CA ARG A 105 -9.69 16.61 -5.02
C ARG A 105 -9.60 17.17 -3.61
N GLU A 106 -9.46 18.49 -3.46
CA GLU A 106 -9.46 19.14 -2.14
C GLU A 106 -10.79 18.94 -1.42
N TYR A 107 -11.91 19.07 -2.14
CA TYR A 107 -13.25 18.80 -1.58
C TYR A 107 -13.41 17.33 -1.19
N LEU A 108 -12.94 16.38 -2.03
CA LEU A 108 -12.95 14.95 -1.69
C LEU A 108 -12.13 14.65 -0.43
N PHE A 109 -11.01 15.36 -0.21
CA PHE A 109 -10.22 15.24 1.02
C PHE A 109 -11.03 15.71 2.25
N GLU A 110 -11.70 16.86 2.15
CA GLU A 110 -12.54 17.40 3.24
C GLU A 110 -13.67 16.43 3.59
N VAL A 111 -14.39 15.90 2.59
CA VAL A 111 -15.46 14.92 2.77
C VAL A 111 -14.92 13.63 3.40
N THR A 112 -13.74 13.17 2.98
CA THR A 112 -13.11 11.96 3.54
C THR A 112 -12.78 12.14 5.02
N MET A 113 -12.12 13.25 5.37
CA MET A 113 -11.74 13.54 6.76
C MET A 113 -12.97 13.68 7.66
N ASP A 114 -14.01 14.40 7.19
CA ASP A 114 -15.26 14.55 7.91
C ASP A 114 -16.03 13.23 8.07
N ALA A 115 -16.05 12.37 7.05
CA ALA A 115 -16.71 11.07 7.14
C ALA A 115 -15.96 10.12 8.09
N VAL A 116 -14.62 10.04 8.00
CA VAL A 116 -13.82 9.11 8.83
C VAL A 116 -13.76 9.54 10.29
N ARG A 117 -13.69 10.84 10.60
CA ARG A 117 -13.67 11.39 11.96
C ARG A 117 -12.64 10.72 12.90
N GLY A 118 -11.45 10.43 12.40
CA GLY A 118 -10.35 9.85 13.17
C GLY A 118 -10.55 8.41 13.64
N ARG A 119 -11.62 7.71 13.21
CA ARG A 119 -11.90 6.31 13.58
C ARG A 119 -10.85 5.34 13.06
N VAL A 120 -10.31 5.61 11.88
CA VAL A 120 -9.19 4.89 11.26
C VAL A 120 -8.24 5.90 10.61
N PRO A 121 -6.98 5.56 10.34
CA PRO A 121 -6.06 6.45 9.64
C PRO A 121 -6.53 6.76 8.22
N VAL A 122 -6.24 7.98 7.79
CA VAL A 122 -6.55 8.49 6.44
C VAL A 122 -5.26 8.81 5.69
N VAL A 123 -5.13 8.24 4.50
CA VAL A 123 -4.00 8.44 3.59
C VAL A 123 -4.50 9.13 2.32
N LEU A 124 -4.17 10.41 2.12
CA LEU A 124 -4.66 11.20 1.00
C LEU A 124 -3.71 11.14 -0.21
N GLY A 125 -4.26 10.83 -1.38
CA GLY A 125 -3.52 10.78 -2.64
C GLY A 125 -3.24 12.17 -3.19
N THR A 126 -2.04 12.71 -2.95
CA THR A 126 -1.69 14.10 -3.27
C THR A 126 -0.78 14.26 -4.50
N GLY A 127 -0.28 13.16 -5.06
CA GLY A 127 0.62 13.21 -6.21
C GLY A 127 -0.03 13.73 -7.49
N SER A 128 0.78 14.36 -8.33
CA SER A 128 0.44 14.87 -9.67
C SER A 128 1.67 14.84 -10.55
N THR A 129 1.49 14.89 -11.89
CA THR A 129 2.58 15.19 -12.84
C THR A 129 3.08 16.62 -12.71
N ASN A 130 2.22 17.53 -12.28
CA ASN A 130 2.55 18.91 -12.00
C ASN A 130 3.07 19.04 -10.56
N HIS A 131 4.31 19.45 -10.42
CA HIS A 131 4.96 19.57 -9.12
C HIS A 131 4.24 20.57 -8.18
N ALA A 132 3.77 21.71 -8.72
CA ALA A 132 3.06 22.71 -7.94
C ALA A 132 1.71 22.21 -7.42
N GLU A 133 0.99 21.40 -8.21
CA GLU A 133 -0.24 20.74 -7.78
C GLU A 133 0.03 19.70 -6.67
N ALA A 134 1.07 18.87 -6.84
CA ALA A 134 1.46 17.90 -5.80
C ALA A 134 1.80 18.60 -4.47
N LEU A 135 2.51 19.72 -4.52
CA LEU A 135 2.79 20.57 -3.37
C LEU A 135 1.52 21.14 -2.73
N ARG A 136 0.63 21.73 -3.53
CA ARG A 136 -0.66 22.30 -3.06
C ARG A 136 -1.47 21.22 -2.34
N LEU A 137 -1.67 20.09 -2.99
CA LEU A 137 -2.48 19.00 -2.44
C LEU A 137 -1.86 18.38 -1.17
N THR A 138 -0.53 18.27 -1.10
CA THR A 138 0.15 17.74 0.09
C THR A 138 0.01 18.70 1.28
N LYS A 139 0.11 20.00 1.05
CA LYS A 139 -0.18 21.03 2.09
C LYS A 139 -1.64 21.04 2.51
N THR A 140 -2.57 20.81 1.58
CA THR A 140 -3.99 20.66 1.91
C THR A 140 -4.22 19.42 2.78
N ALA A 141 -3.58 18.28 2.47
CA ALA A 141 -3.66 17.08 3.29
C ALA A 141 -3.15 17.32 4.73
N GLU A 142 -2.01 18.01 4.87
CA GLU A 142 -1.47 18.39 6.18
C GLU A 142 -2.43 19.32 6.95
N ARG A 143 -2.93 20.38 6.30
CA ARG A 143 -3.89 21.32 6.90
C ARG A 143 -5.16 20.64 7.39
N LEU A 144 -5.62 19.60 6.70
CA LEU A 144 -6.80 18.83 7.08
C LEU A 144 -6.52 17.79 8.17
N GLY A 145 -5.25 17.59 8.56
CA GLY A 145 -4.85 16.65 9.60
C GLY A 145 -4.90 15.19 9.18
N ALA A 146 -4.65 14.87 7.90
CA ALA A 146 -4.52 13.50 7.44
C ALA A 146 -3.33 12.80 8.10
N ASP A 147 -3.40 11.47 8.25
CA ASP A 147 -2.34 10.67 8.88
C ASP A 147 -1.12 10.50 7.96
N ALA A 148 -1.30 10.52 6.64
CA ALA A 148 -0.22 10.52 5.66
C ALA A 148 -0.68 11.04 4.27
N ALA A 149 0.30 11.47 3.47
CA ALA A 149 0.13 11.76 2.05
C ALA A 149 0.69 10.61 1.20
N LEU A 150 -0.06 10.16 0.19
CA LEU A 150 0.37 9.20 -0.82
C LEU A 150 0.77 9.95 -2.09
N VAL A 151 2.07 9.97 -2.40
CA VAL A 151 2.60 10.76 -3.52
C VAL A 151 3.08 9.82 -4.62
N ILE A 152 2.35 9.79 -5.75
CA ILE A 152 2.71 8.97 -6.91
C ILE A 152 3.94 9.53 -7.62
N VAL A 153 4.79 8.64 -8.14
CA VAL A 153 5.85 8.97 -9.09
C VAL A 153 5.26 9.76 -10.27
N PRO A 154 5.79 10.96 -10.61
CA PRO A 154 5.31 11.73 -11.75
C PRO A 154 5.35 10.89 -13.04
N TYR A 155 4.22 10.75 -13.69
CA TYR A 155 4.03 9.97 -14.91
C TYR A 155 4.20 10.83 -16.18
N TYR A 156 4.17 10.22 -17.38
CA TYR A 156 4.22 10.84 -18.71
C TYR A 156 5.59 11.43 -19.07
N ASN A 157 6.10 12.44 -18.35
CA ASN A 157 7.39 13.09 -18.63
C ASN A 157 8.62 12.30 -18.17
N ARG A 158 8.43 11.15 -17.51
CA ARG A 158 9.44 10.13 -17.18
C ARG A 158 10.74 10.71 -16.60
N PRO A 159 10.69 11.34 -15.42
CA PRO A 159 11.86 11.98 -14.83
C PRO A 159 12.96 10.95 -14.51
N SER A 160 14.22 11.41 -14.52
CA SER A 160 15.37 10.62 -14.06
C SER A 160 15.32 10.37 -12.54
N GLN A 161 16.12 9.45 -12.02
CA GLN A 161 16.22 9.19 -10.58
C GLN A 161 16.56 10.45 -9.77
N GLU A 162 17.44 11.29 -10.30
CA GLU A 162 17.76 12.58 -9.66
C GLU A 162 16.56 13.55 -9.73
N GLY A 163 15.80 13.56 -10.82
CA GLY A 163 14.58 14.34 -10.93
C GLY A 163 13.52 13.88 -9.93
N LEU A 164 13.33 12.56 -9.77
CA LEU A 164 12.45 11.95 -8.76
C LEU A 164 12.89 12.34 -7.34
N TYR A 165 14.17 12.21 -7.04
CA TYR A 165 14.70 12.60 -5.74
C TYR A 165 14.41 14.07 -5.41
N ARG A 166 14.69 15.00 -6.35
CA ARG A 166 14.43 16.43 -6.15
C ARG A 166 12.95 16.73 -5.98
N HIS A 167 12.09 16.06 -6.76
CA HIS A 167 10.64 16.21 -6.68
C HIS A 167 10.10 15.81 -5.29
N PHE A 168 10.42 14.60 -4.84
CA PHE A 168 9.95 14.10 -3.54
C PHE A 168 10.56 14.86 -2.36
N ARG A 169 11.85 15.22 -2.45
CA ARG A 169 12.50 16.01 -1.43
C ARG A 169 11.87 17.38 -1.27
N ALA A 170 11.59 18.09 -2.37
CA ALA A 170 10.96 19.42 -2.30
C ALA A 170 9.55 19.35 -1.69
N ILE A 171 8.80 18.27 -1.94
CA ILE A 171 7.52 18.05 -1.26
C ILE A 171 7.75 17.77 0.23
N ALA A 172 8.67 16.88 0.57
CA ALA A 172 8.97 16.52 1.96
C ALA A 172 9.47 17.71 2.78
N ASP A 173 10.33 18.56 2.20
CA ASP A 173 10.86 19.77 2.86
C ASP A 173 9.76 20.85 3.08
N SER A 174 8.59 20.74 2.44
CA SER A 174 7.53 21.74 2.50
C SER A 174 6.40 21.43 3.51
N VAL A 175 6.41 20.24 4.13
CA VAL A 175 5.39 19.74 5.05
C VAL A 175 6.02 18.86 6.14
N ASP A 176 5.32 18.70 7.25
CA ASP A 176 5.69 17.75 8.31
C ASP A 176 4.89 16.44 8.27
N ILE A 177 3.78 16.38 7.50
CA ILE A 177 2.95 15.19 7.37
C ILE A 177 3.78 13.99 6.85
N PRO A 178 3.56 12.77 7.36
CA PRO A 178 4.18 11.56 6.82
C PRO A 178 3.86 11.36 5.33
N ILE A 179 4.88 11.00 4.56
CA ILE A 179 4.77 10.77 3.12
C ILE A 179 5.02 9.29 2.81
N ILE A 180 4.11 8.69 2.08
CA ILE A 180 4.23 7.37 1.46
C ILE A 180 4.46 7.58 -0.04
N LEU A 181 5.61 7.17 -0.53
CA LEU A 181 5.91 7.17 -1.96
C LEU A 181 4.98 6.19 -2.67
N TYR A 182 4.62 6.46 -3.93
CA TYR A 182 3.84 5.50 -4.69
C TYR A 182 4.53 5.17 -6.01
N ASN A 183 5.08 3.96 -6.09
CA ASN A 183 5.77 3.43 -7.26
C ASN A 183 4.85 2.47 -8.03
N ILE A 184 4.51 2.82 -9.27
CA ILE A 184 3.68 2.01 -10.16
C ILE A 184 4.18 2.12 -11.61
N PRO A 185 5.32 1.51 -11.95
CA PRO A 185 5.97 1.69 -13.24
C PRO A 185 5.11 1.26 -14.43
N GLY A 186 4.20 0.28 -14.25
CA GLY A 186 3.25 -0.13 -15.29
C GLY A 186 2.27 0.96 -15.73
N ARG A 187 2.06 2.00 -14.92
CA ARG A 187 1.22 3.15 -15.26
C ARG A 187 2.02 4.43 -15.50
N THR A 188 3.04 4.66 -14.69
CA THR A 188 3.83 5.89 -14.76
C THR A 188 4.87 5.88 -15.88
N GLY A 189 5.26 4.70 -16.37
CA GLY A 189 6.32 4.55 -17.37
C GLY A 189 7.73 4.81 -16.81
N VAL A 190 7.87 5.02 -15.50
CA VAL A 190 9.15 5.19 -14.81
C VAL A 190 9.13 4.47 -13.47
N ASN A 191 10.23 3.81 -13.14
CA ASN A 191 10.41 3.11 -11.89
C ASN A 191 11.18 3.98 -10.88
N LEU A 192 10.74 4.03 -9.64
CA LEU A 192 11.52 4.58 -8.53
C LEU A 192 12.40 3.46 -7.97
N GLU A 193 13.71 3.63 -8.11
CA GLU A 193 14.67 2.60 -7.74
C GLU A 193 14.91 2.53 -6.22
N PRO A 194 15.22 1.33 -5.67
CA PRO A 194 15.48 1.15 -4.23
C PRO A 194 16.58 2.07 -3.69
N ALA A 195 17.62 2.36 -4.48
CA ALA A 195 18.69 3.29 -4.09
C ALA A 195 18.18 4.73 -3.91
N THR A 196 17.26 5.17 -4.79
CA THR A 196 16.63 6.49 -4.70
C THR A 196 15.68 6.56 -3.49
N MET A 197 14.91 5.51 -3.22
CA MET A 197 14.07 5.42 -2.03
C MET A 197 14.89 5.49 -0.75
N ALA A 198 16.00 4.74 -0.67
CA ALA A 198 16.91 4.76 0.48
C ALA A 198 17.54 6.15 0.70
N ARG A 199 17.92 6.85 -0.39
CA ARG A 199 18.43 8.23 -0.32
C ARG A 199 17.37 9.18 0.22
N LEU A 200 16.12 9.08 -0.26
CA LEU A 200 14.98 9.87 0.22
C LEU A 200 14.71 9.62 1.70
N LYS A 201 14.62 8.35 2.13
CA LYS A 201 14.44 7.98 3.54
C LYS A 201 15.52 8.58 4.44
N ARG A 202 16.77 8.53 4.00
CA ARG A 202 17.92 9.07 4.77
C ARG A 202 17.85 10.58 4.91
N ASP A 203 17.47 11.28 3.83
CA ASP A 203 17.57 12.73 3.73
C ASP A 203 16.27 13.45 4.16
N CYS A 204 15.13 12.75 4.21
CA CYS A 204 13.79 13.27 4.53
C CYS A 204 13.13 12.41 5.60
N ARG A 205 13.10 12.88 6.85
CA ARG A 205 12.60 12.12 8.00
C ARG A 205 11.09 11.77 7.91
N ASN A 206 10.31 12.56 7.16
CA ASN A 206 8.88 12.37 6.95
C ASN A 206 8.55 11.49 5.73
N ILE A 207 9.52 11.03 4.95
CA ILE A 207 9.31 9.96 3.96
C ILE A 207 9.44 8.63 4.69
N ILE A 208 8.28 8.03 5.03
CA ILE A 208 8.18 6.90 5.95
C ILE A 208 7.97 5.55 5.27
N GLY A 209 7.62 5.52 3.99
CA GLY A 209 7.27 4.26 3.32
C GLY A 209 7.04 4.40 1.83
N VAL A 210 6.67 3.27 1.23
CA VAL A 210 6.30 3.16 -0.19
C VAL A 210 5.11 2.22 -0.38
N LYS A 211 4.15 2.63 -1.22
CA LYS A 211 3.22 1.71 -1.88
C LYS A 211 3.93 1.20 -3.13
N GLU A 212 4.31 -0.08 -3.11
CA GLU A 212 5.01 -0.71 -4.22
C GLU A 212 4.03 -1.49 -5.11
N SER A 213 3.93 -1.07 -6.35
CA SER A 213 3.12 -1.70 -7.40
C SER A 213 3.97 -2.14 -8.60
N ASN A 214 5.23 -2.47 -8.36
CA ASN A 214 6.07 -3.15 -9.34
C ASN A 214 5.83 -4.67 -9.23
N LYS A 215 5.68 -5.35 -10.38
CA LYS A 215 5.55 -6.81 -10.44
C LYS A 215 6.87 -7.54 -10.18
N ASP A 216 8.00 -6.85 -10.26
CA ASP A 216 9.32 -7.37 -9.92
C ASP A 216 9.47 -7.54 -8.40
N PHE A 217 9.25 -8.75 -7.92
CA PHE A 217 9.36 -9.08 -6.50
C PHE A 217 10.81 -9.03 -5.97
N GLU A 218 11.81 -9.13 -6.85
CA GLU A 218 13.22 -8.89 -6.47
C GLU A 218 13.41 -7.44 -6.04
N GLN A 219 12.80 -6.49 -6.76
CA GLN A 219 12.84 -5.08 -6.35
C GLN A 219 12.25 -4.88 -4.97
N VAL A 220 11.12 -5.54 -4.66
CA VAL A 220 10.50 -5.48 -3.32
C VAL A 220 11.51 -5.90 -2.25
N THR A 221 12.20 -7.02 -2.47
CA THR A 221 13.24 -7.50 -1.55
C THR A 221 14.38 -6.48 -1.40
N ARG A 222 14.81 -5.86 -2.51
CA ARG A 222 15.85 -4.80 -2.49
C ARG A 222 15.40 -3.54 -1.77
N VAL A 223 14.12 -3.19 -1.83
CA VAL A 223 13.57 -2.04 -1.06
C VAL A 223 13.72 -2.30 0.44
N PHE A 224 13.35 -3.49 0.94
CA PHE A 224 13.56 -3.85 2.35
C PHE A 224 15.04 -3.83 2.75
N GLN A 225 15.93 -4.33 1.88
CA GLN A 225 17.37 -4.33 2.11
C GLN A 225 17.93 -2.91 2.17
N ALA A 226 17.57 -2.04 1.23
CA ALA A 226 18.14 -0.70 1.10
C ALA A 226 17.56 0.30 2.09
N CYS A 227 16.24 0.20 2.37
CA CYS A 227 15.53 1.13 3.23
C CYS A 227 15.42 0.66 4.68
N GLY A 228 15.67 -0.63 4.96
CA GLY A 228 15.52 -1.18 6.32
C GLY A 228 14.07 -1.54 6.66
N ARG A 229 13.88 -2.26 7.80
CA ARG A 229 12.60 -2.85 8.21
C ARG A 229 11.64 -1.86 8.88
N ASP A 230 12.09 -0.70 9.21
CA ASP A 230 11.31 0.43 9.74
C ASP A 230 10.63 1.25 8.63
N PHE A 231 11.04 1.06 7.37
CA PHE A 231 10.38 1.66 6.21
C PHE A 231 9.10 0.90 5.88
N LEU A 232 7.95 1.59 5.84
CA LEU A 232 6.66 0.98 5.63
C LEU A 232 6.48 0.60 4.15
N VAL A 233 6.54 -0.68 3.82
CA VAL A 233 6.34 -1.17 2.46
C VAL A 233 4.94 -1.78 2.35
N TYR A 234 4.10 -1.20 1.49
CA TYR A 234 2.74 -1.68 1.23
C TYR A 234 2.65 -2.32 -0.14
N SER A 235 1.94 -3.43 -0.25
CA SER A 235 1.57 -3.95 -1.56
C SER A 235 0.50 -3.07 -2.22
N GLY A 236 0.74 -2.73 -3.49
CA GLY A 236 -0.28 -2.16 -4.37
C GLY A 236 -0.70 -3.12 -5.48
N ILE A 237 -0.35 -4.41 -5.35
CA ILE A 237 -0.72 -5.51 -6.24
C ILE A 237 -1.33 -6.61 -5.39
N GLU A 238 -2.55 -7.00 -5.71
CA GLU A 238 -3.37 -7.92 -4.93
C GLU A 238 -2.69 -9.28 -4.74
N LEU A 239 -2.16 -9.87 -5.81
CA LEU A 239 -1.48 -11.17 -5.75
C LEU A 239 -0.13 -11.14 -5.01
N LEU A 240 0.40 -9.96 -4.72
CA LEU A 240 1.62 -9.78 -3.93
C LEU A 240 1.34 -9.38 -2.47
N CYS A 241 0.06 -9.25 -2.05
CA CYS A 241 -0.26 -8.88 -0.66
C CYS A 241 0.34 -9.87 0.34
N TYR A 242 0.01 -11.16 0.22
CA TYR A 242 0.51 -12.18 1.13
C TYR A 242 2.06 -12.30 1.14
N PRO A 243 2.75 -12.47 -0.01
CA PRO A 243 4.21 -12.59 -0.01
C PRO A 243 4.92 -11.34 0.51
N MET A 244 4.39 -10.14 0.27
CA MET A 244 4.97 -8.91 0.82
C MET A 244 4.76 -8.80 2.34
N LEU A 245 3.60 -9.22 2.86
CA LEU A 245 3.36 -9.32 4.30
C LEU A 245 4.31 -10.33 4.95
N ALA A 246 4.57 -11.48 4.29
CA ALA A 246 5.52 -12.47 4.78
C ALA A 246 6.97 -11.95 4.88
N LEU A 247 7.36 -10.98 4.02
CA LEU A 247 8.63 -10.27 4.13
C LEU A 247 8.66 -9.19 5.24
N GLY A 248 7.55 -8.95 5.92
CA GLY A 248 7.42 -7.92 6.95
C GLY A 248 6.80 -6.61 6.44
N GLY A 249 6.04 -6.66 5.34
CA GLY A 249 5.30 -5.53 4.80
C GLY A 249 4.38 -4.89 5.84
N ALA A 250 4.16 -3.58 5.67
CA ALA A 250 3.32 -2.81 6.59
C ALA A 250 1.81 -3.06 6.37
N GLY A 251 1.45 -3.52 5.18
CA GLY A 251 0.06 -3.74 4.79
C GLY A 251 -0.10 -3.74 3.27
N HIS A 252 -1.29 -3.40 2.84
CA HIS A 252 -1.63 -3.32 1.41
C HIS A 252 -2.68 -2.23 1.15
N LEU A 253 -2.62 -1.67 -0.07
CA LEU A 253 -3.65 -0.80 -0.63
C LEU A 253 -4.29 -1.52 -1.82
N SER A 254 -5.22 -2.43 -1.53
CA SER A 254 -5.86 -3.33 -2.49
C SER A 254 -7.19 -2.78 -3.01
N ALA A 255 -7.38 -2.78 -4.34
CA ALA A 255 -8.65 -2.39 -4.97
C ALA A 255 -9.78 -3.36 -4.58
N THR A 256 -9.47 -4.65 -4.36
CA THR A 256 -10.42 -5.68 -3.92
C THR A 256 -11.07 -5.34 -2.58
N ALA A 257 -10.41 -4.57 -1.71
CA ALA A 257 -11.00 -4.10 -0.47
C ALA A 257 -12.26 -3.24 -0.66
N ASN A 258 -12.45 -2.62 -1.85
CA ASN A 258 -13.69 -1.92 -2.17
C ASN A 258 -14.90 -2.87 -2.24
N LEU A 259 -14.69 -4.17 -2.52
CA LEU A 259 -15.75 -5.17 -2.65
C LEU A 259 -15.81 -6.13 -1.45
N MET A 260 -14.64 -6.51 -0.93
CA MET A 260 -14.47 -7.52 0.12
C MET A 260 -13.60 -6.98 1.27
N PRO A 261 -14.05 -5.92 1.95
CA PRO A 261 -13.23 -5.25 2.97
C PRO A 261 -12.80 -6.17 4.10
N ARG A 262 -13.70 -7.03 4.57
CA ARG A 262 -13.46 -7.94 5.70
C ARG A 262 -12.41 -8.98 5.38
N GLU A 263 -12.50 -9.63 4.23
CA GLU A 263 -11.60 -10.69 3.80
C GLU A 263 -10.18 -10.12 3.55
N VAL A 264 -10.13 -8.94 2.91
CA VAL A 264 -8.85 -8.28 2.62
C VAL A 264 -8.19 -7.77 3.91
N ALA A 265 -8.93 -7.23 4.87
CA ALA A 265 -8.39 -6.87 6.19
C ALA A 265 -7.93 -8.12 6.96
N ARG A 266 -8.74 -9.19 6.97
CA ARG A 266 -8.42 -10.46 7.63
C ARG A 266 -7.11 -11.09 7.13
N LEU A 267 -6.76 -10.93 5.85
CA LEU A 267 -5.47 -11.43 5.33
C LEU A 267 -4.28 -10.83 6.10
N TYR A 268 -4.31 -9.53 6.36
CA TYR A 268 -3.30 -8.86 7.18
C TYR A 268 -3.31 -9.40 8.62
N ASP A 269 -4.48 -9.48 9.25
CA ASP A 269 -4.62 -9.91 10.64
C ASP A 269 -4.11 -11.33 10.86
N LEU A 270 -4.41 -12.25 9.94
CA LEU A 270 -3.93 -13.63 10.00
C LEU A 270 -2.40 -13.70 9.96
N VAL A 271 -1.76 -12.91 9.07
CA VAL A 271 -0.29 -12.84 9.00
C VAL A 271 0.29 -12.26 10.30
N GLN A 272 -0.30 -11.19 10.84
CA GLN A 272 0.16 -10.60 12.12
C GLN A 272 -0.02 -11.55 13.32
N ALA A 273 -1.06 -12.38 13.29
CA ALA A 273 -1.30 -13.42 14.28
C ALA A 273 -0.42 -14.67 14.12
N GLY A 274 0.44 -14.72 13.08
CA GLY A 274 1.27 -15.90 12.77
C GLY A 274 0.50 -17.09 12.21
N LYS A 275 -0.74 -16.87 11.77
CA LYS A 275 -1.64 -17.89 11.20
C LYS A 275 -1.38 -18.09 9.70
N TRP A 276 -0.16 -18.50 9.39
CA TRP A 276 0.36 -18.55 8.02
C TRP A 276 -0.45 -19.44 7.08
N HIS A 277 -0.93 -20.61 7.54
CA HIS A 277 -1.72 -21.53 6.71
C HIS A 277 -3.11 -20.93 6.42
N GLU A 278 -3.78 -20.38 7.40
CA GLU A 278 -5.07 -19.71 7.19
C GLU A 278 -4.91 -18.47 6.25
N ALA A 279 -3.79 -17.74 6.38
CA ALA A 279 -3.52 -16.58 5.52
C ALA A 279 -3.27 -16.96 4.06
N ILE A 280 -2.51 -18.04 3.81
CA ILE A 280 -2.26 -18.50 2.43
C ILE A 280 -3.51 -19.11 1.80
N ASP A 281 -4.34 -19.81 2.56
CA ASP A 281 -5.63 -20.32 2.09
C ASP A 281 -6.56 -19.16 1.68
N LEU A 282 -6.65 -18.12 2.51
CA LEU A 282 -7.43 -16.93 2.18
C LEU A 282 -6.85 -16.18 0.98
N HIS A 283 -5.53 -16.09 0.86
CA HIS A 283 -4.88 -15.50 -0.30
C HIS A 283 -5.28 -16.21 -1.60
N PHE A 284 -5.26 -17.52 -1.62
CA PHE A 284 -5.70 -18.30 -2.79
C PHE A 284 -7.20 -18.20 -3.04
N GLN A 285 -8.03 -18.11 -2.01
CA GLN A 285 -9.47 -17.87 -2.16
C GLN A 285 -9.77 -16.52 -2.84
N LEU A 286 -8.91 -15.54 -2.71
CA LEU A 286 -9.09 -14.21 -3.30
C LEU A 286 -8.52 -14.06 -4.72
N VAL A 287 -7.87 -15.09 -5.29
CA VAL A 287 -7.16 -14.97 -6.57
C VAL A 287 -8.10 -14.55 -7.70
N ASP A 288 -9.23 -15.26 -7.86
CA ASP A 288 -10.12 -15.03 -9.00
C ASP A 288 -10.72 -13.61 -9.00
N ILE A 289 -11.17 -13.13 -7.84
CA ILE A 289 -11.68 -11.76 -7.74
C ILE A 289 -10.58 -10.72 -7.87
N ASN A 290 -9.39 -10.98 -7.34
CA ASN A 290 -8.23 -10.11 -7.49
C ASN A 290 -7.86 -9.92 -8.96
N GLU A 291 -7.88 -10.99 -9.76
CA GLU A 291 -7.61 -10.92 -11.20
C GLU A 291 -8.74 -10.26 -11.97
N ALA A 292 -9.99 -10.60 -11.65
CA ALA A 292 -11.18 -10.10 -12.35
C ALA A 292 -11.25 -8.56 -12.32
N LEU A 293 -10.85 -7.92 -11.23
CA LEU A 293 -10.86 -6.47 -11.10
C LEU A 293 -9.81 -5.75 -11.97
N PHE A 294 -8.91 -6.52 -12.61
CA PHE A 294 -7.87 -6.01 -13.51
C PHE A 294 -7.93 -6.61 -14.91
N TRP A 295 -9.01 -7.33 -15.26
CA TRP A 295 -9.23 -7.76 -16.65
C TRP A 295 -9.34 -6.59 -17.61
N GLU A 296 -9.82 -5.45 -17.12
CA GLU A 296 -9.75 -4.15 -17.80
C GLU A 296 -9.16 -3.09 -16.86
N THR A 297 -9.05 -1.86 -17.36
CA THR A 297 -8.42 -0.77 -16.61
C THR A 297 -9.18 -0.44 -15.33
N ASN A 298 -8.54 -0.67 -14.17
CA ASN A 298 -9.03 -0.20 -12.87
C ASN A 298 -9.15 1.36 -12.87
N PRO A 299 -10.31 1.95 -12.43
CA PRO A 299 -11.36 1.34 -11.61
C PRO A 299 -12.62 0.85 -12.37
N GLY A 300 -12.64 0.77 -13.69
CA GLY A 300 -13.83 0.35 -14.45
C GLY A 300 -14.47 -0.92 -13.90
N PRO A 301 -13.76 -2.07 -13.82
CA PRO A 301 -14.30 -3.31 -13.26
C PRO A 301 -14.74 -3.17 -11.79
N VAL A 302 -13.97 -2.47 -10.96
CA VAL A 302 -14.32 -2.25 -9.53
C VAL A 302 -15.64 -1.51 -9.39
N LYS A 303 -15.85 -0.43 -10.16
CA LYS A 303 -17.08 0.37 -10.13
C LYS A 303 -18.26 -0.38 -10.73
N ALA A 304 -18.05 -1.17 -11.79
CA ALA A 304 -19.07 -2.05 -12.34
C ALA A 304 -19.54 -3.09 -11.30
N CYS A 305 -18.61 -3.71 -10.58
CA CYS A 305 -18.91 -4.65 -9.50
C CYS A 305 -19.69 -3.97 -8.35
N LEU A 306 -19.22 -2.81 -7.86
CA LEU A 306 -19.94 -2.07 -6.81
C LEU A 306 -21.36 -1.65 -7.25
N ALA A 307 -21.54 -1.31 -8.52
CA ALA A 307 -22.86 -1.01 -9.06
C ALA A 307 -23.76 -2.27 -9.09
N MET A 308 -23.24 -3.44 -9.49
CA MET A 308 -23.97 -4.71 -9.42
C MET A 308 -24.33 -5.10 -7.98
N MET A 309 -23.52 -4.73 -7.00
CA MET A 309 -23.80 -4.88 -5.56
C MET A 309 -24.78 -3.81 -5.03
N GLY A 310 -25.25 -2.89 -5.86
CA GLY A 310 -26.19 -1.83 -5.47
C GLY A 310 -25.60 -0.72 -4.59
N LYS A 311 -24.28 -0.57 -4.56
CA LYS A 311 -23.60 0.38 -3.68
C LYS A 311 -23.36 1.76 -4.30
N ILE A 312 -23.20 1.84 -5.62
CA ILE A 312 -22.97 3.08 -6.39
C ILE A 312 -23.68 3.02 -7.74
N ARG A 313 -23.76 4.13 -8.44
CA ARG A 313 -24.13 4.15 -9.85
C ARG A 313 -22.98 3.67 -10.74
N PRO A 314 -23.28 3.03 -11.89
CA PRO A 314 -22.25 2.57 -12.84
C PRO A 314 -21.72 3.74 -13.68
N VAL A 315 -21.00 4.66 -13.08
CA VAL A 315 -20.46 5.86 -13.74
C VAL A 315 -18.96 5.99 -13.50
N VAL A 316 -18.20 6.18 -14.58
CA VAL A 316 -16.79 6.61 -14.57
C VAL A 316 -16.68 7.89 -15.41
N ARG A 317 -15.69 8.72 -15.16
CA ARG A 317 -15.43 9.91 -15.98
C ARG A 317 -14.54 9.60 -17.18
N PRO A 318 -14.75 10.22 -18.35
CA PRO A 318 -13.79 10.14 -19.45
C PRO A 318 -12.37 10.54 -18.99
N PRO A 319 -11.32 9.93 -19.54
CA PRO A 319 -11.33 9.01 -20.70
C PRO A 319 -11.61 7.55 -20.33
N LEU A 320 -11.94 7.24 -19.07
CA LEU A 320 -12.29 5.90 -18.67
C LEU A 320 -13.68 5.48 -19.19
N ALA A 321 -13.88 4.18 -19.33
CA ALA A 321 -15.14 3.56 -19.67
C ALA A 321 -15.44 2.40 -18.72
N LEU A 322 -16.71 2.08 -18.53
CA LEU A 322 -17.12 0.85 -17.88
C LEU A 322 -16.89 -0.35 -18.83
N PRO A 323 -16.70 -1.56 -18.26
CA PRO A 323 -16.63 -2.78 -19.04
C PRO A 323 -17.86 -2.98 -19.91
N GLY A 324 -17.66 -3.50 -21.12
CA GLY A 324 -18.75 -3.87 -22.03
C GLY A 324 -19.60 -5.05 -21.49
N GLU A 325 -20.69 -5.36 -22.20
CA GLU A 325 -21.68 -6.36 -21.75
C GLU A 325 -21.05 -7.73 -21.49
N GLU A 326 -20.20 -8.22 -22.38
CA GLU A 326 -19.52 -9.52 -22.22
C GLU A 326 -18.66 -9.57 -20.95
N MET A 327 -17.86 -8.54 -20.74
CA MET A 327 -16.99 -8.43 -19.58
C MET A 327 -17.82 -8.26 -18.29
N THR A 328 -18.89 -7.47 -18.34
CA THR A 328 -19.83 -7.30 -17.21
C THR A 328 -20.50 -8.63 -16.84
N ALA A 329 -20.85 -9.47 -17.82
CA ALA A 329 -21.40 -10.80 -17.57
C ALA A 329 -20.36 -11.72 -16.89
N LYS A 330 -19.09 -11.68 -17.30
CA LYS A 330 -17.99 -12.41 -16.64
C LYS A 330 -17.79 -11.95 -15.19
N LEU A 331 -17.75 -10.63 -14.96
CA LEU A 331 -17.66 -10.06 -13.60
C LEU A 331 -18.83 -10.48 -12.73
N ARG A 332 -20.05 -10.50 -13.27
CA ARG A 332 -21.24 -10.98 -12.56
C ARG A 332 -21.07 -12.43 -12.10
N GLY A 333 -20.54 -13.31 -12.97
CA GLY A 333 -20.23 -14.70 -12.62
C GLY A 333 -19.28 -14.81 -11.44
N VAL A 334 -18.21 -14.00 -11.43
CA VAL A 334 -17.27 -13.94 -10.30
C VAL A 334 -17.97 -13.45 -9.03
N LEU A 335 -18.74 -12.35 -9.09
CA LEU A 335 -19.45 -11.84 -7.90
C LEU A 335 -20.41 -12.89 -7.32
N THR A 336 -21.13 -13.61 -8.18
CA THR A 336 -22.02 -14.70 -7.76
C THR A 336 -21.27 -15.84 -7.08
N SER A 337 -20.09 -16.24 -7.60
CA SER A 337 -19.29 -17.32 -6.98
C SER A 337 -18.75 -16.94 -5.60
N TYR A 338 -18.59 -15.63 -5.33
CA TYR A 338 -18.23 -15.12 -4.01
C TYR A 338 -19.42 -14.76 -3.13
N GLY A 339 -20.66 -14.93 -3.60
CA GLY A 339 -21.88 -14.60 -2.85
C GLY A 339 -22.05 -13.10 -2.59
N LEU A 340 -21.52 -12.27 -3.47
CA LEU A 340 -21.61 -10.81 -3.35
C LEU A 340 -22.87 -10.22 -4.01
N ILE A 341 -23.51 -11.01 -4.88
CA ILE A 341 -24.82 -10.76 -5.53
C ILE A 341 -25.58 -12.03 -5.69
#